data_ef186c59278b29cbf779b4b7bc369450
#
_entry.id   ef186c59278b29cbf779b4b7bc369450
#
_cell.length_a   1.000
_cell.length_b   1.000
_cell.length_c   1.000
_cell.angle_alpha   90.00
_cell.angle_beta   90.00
_cell.angle_gamma   90.00
#
_symmetry.space_group_name_H-M   'P 1'
#
loop_
_entity.id
_entity.type
_entity.pdbx_description
1 polymer ?
#
loop_
_entity_poly.entity_id
_entity_poly.type
_entity_poly.pdbx_seq_one_letter_code
_entity_poly.pdbx_strand_id
1 'polypeptide(L)'
;MSSTGSSRGNPSIGDIIRSMVVIAAIILGLYAVGRLYTSDEEAQVETIDYVSVVEQARPAATFPLEAPAELPPGWRATSARFQANGWHLGVLTDDDDYVGLEQLRSGVDRAVDRFADGSKSAGTAEVAGRTWSVRTGPKGRWTYVRDEDGLTTLLNTSAPRRVLEDYIASLSAS
;
A
#
# COMPACT_ATOMS: atom_id res chain seq x y z
N MET A 1 -67.79 2.28 -31.87
CA MET A 1 -66.67 2.84 -31.13
C MET A 1 -66.48 1.95 -29.91
N SER A 2 -65.55 0.96 -30.00
CA SER A 2 -65.33 -0.01 -28.93
C SER A 2 -63.97 0.31 -28.30
N SER A 3 -64.00 0.80 -27.07
CA SER A 3 -62.76 1.04 -26.29
C SER A 3 -62.33 -0.24 -25.57
N THR A 4 -61.27 -0.82 -26.02
CA THR A 4 -60.62 -1.99 -25.36
C THR A 4 -59.84 -1.48 -24.16
N GLY A 5 -60.42 -1.59 -22.97
CA GLY A 5 -59.72 -1.33 -21.71
C GLY A 5 -58.68 -2.45 -21.44
N SER A 6 -57.42 -2.12 -21.55
CA SER A 6 -56.30 -2.97 -21.13
C SER A 6 -56.30 -3.05 -19.62
N SER A 7 -56.80 -4.14 -19.05
CA SER A 7 -56.67 -4.51 -17.65
C SER A 7 -55.21 -4.86 -17.37
N ARG A 8 -54.43 -3.94 -16.78
CA ARG A 8 -53.15 -4.27 -16.15
C ARG A 8 -53.44 -5.09 -14.90
N GLY A 9 -53.37 -6.40 -15.02
CA GLY A 9 -53.47 -7.32 -13.88
C GLY A 9 -52.38 -6.97 -12.84
N ASN A 10 -52.82 -6.74 -11.62
CA ASN A 10 -51.95 -6.57 -10.46
C ASN A 10 -51.16 -7.88 -10.30
N PRO A 11 -49.83 -7.86 -10.19
CA PRO A 11 -49.05 -9.11 -10.04
C PRO A 11 -49.52 -9.83 -8.80
N SER A 12 -49.84 -11.11 -8.95
CA SER A 12 -50.26 -11.97 -7.85
C SER A 12 -49.14 -12.08 -6.84
N ILE A 13 -49.48 -12.13 -5.54
CA ILE A 13 -48.50 -12.36 -4.46
C ILE A 13 -47.62 -13.57 -4.78
N GLY A 14 -48.17 -14.61 -5.44
CA GLY A 14 -47.44 -15.76 -5.90
C GLY A 14 -46.32 -15.46 -6.92
N ASP A 15 -46.59 -14.50 -7.84
CA ASP A 15 -45.60 -14.10 -8.85
C ASP A 15 -44.46 -13.30 -8.22
N ILE A 16 -44.75 -12.49 -7.20
CA ILE A 16 -43.77 -11.74 -6.43
C ILE A 16 -42.87 -12.71 -5.65
N ILE A 17 -43.45 -13.70 -4.97
CA ILE A 17 -42.70 -14.73 -4.22
C ILE A 17 -41.83 -15.55 -5.18
N ARG A 18 -42.34 -15.92 -6.36
CA ARG A 18 -41.58 -16.69 -7.35
C ARG A 18 -40.37 -15.93 -7.88
N SER A 19 -40.53 -14.62 -8.18
CA SER A 19 -39.42 -13.78 -8.62
C SER A 19 -38.38 -13.58 -7.51
N MET A 20 -38.82 -13.43 -6.28
CA MET A 20 -37.95 -13.31 -5.11
C MET A 20 -37.11 -14.57 -4.87
N VAL A 21 -37.71 -15.75 -5.01
CA VAL A 21 -37.00 -17.06 -4.89
C VAL A 21 -35.96 -17.20 -6.01
N VAL A 22 -36.28 -16.83 -7.23
CA VAL A 22 -35.34 -16.88 -8.36
C VAL A 22 -34.15 -15.93 -8.12
N ILE A 23 -34.43 -14.69 -7.68
CA ILE A 23 -33.37 -13.74 -7.37
C ILE A 23 -32.47 -14.24 -6.23
N ALA A 24 -33.08 -14.76 -5.16
CA ALA A 24 -32.34 -15.36 -4.04
C ALA A 24 -31.48 -16.53 -4.48
N ALA A 25 -31.98 -17.40 -5.34
CA ALA A 25 -31.23 -18.53 -5.90
C ALA A 25 -30.03 -18.07 -6.76
N ILE A 26 -30.21 -17.00 -7.55
CA ILE A 26 -29.14 -16.41 -8.36
C ILE A 26 -28.06 -15.80 -7.44
N ILE A 27 -28.45 -15.06 -6.41
CA ILE A 27 -27.50 -14.44 -5.46
C ILE A 27 -26.72 -15.53 -4.71
N LEU A 28 -27.41 -16.58 -4.23
CA LEU A 28 -26.76 -17.70 -3.57
C LEU A 28 -25.85 -18.48 -4.52
N GLY A 29 -26.24 -18.65 -5.78
CA GLY A 29 -25.42 -19.27 -6.81
C GLY A 29 -24.14 -18.46 -7.08
N LEU A 30 -24.28 -17.14 -7.27
CA LEU A 30 -23.13 -16.25 -7.45
C LEU A 30 -22.24 -16.20 -6.22
N TYR A 31 -22.81 -16.22 -5.02
CA TYR A 31 -22.05 -16.28 -3.77
C TYR A 31 -21.28 -17.59 -3.65
N ALA A 32 -21.90 -18.74 -3.94
CA ALA A 32 -21.26 -20.05 -3.92
C ALA A 32 -20.14 -20.14 -4.98
N VAL A 33 -20.40 -19.67 -6.19
CA VAL A 33 -19.39 -19.59 -7.26
C VAL A 33 -18.26 -18.64 -6.85
N GLY A 34 -18.57 -17.44 -6.35
CA GLY A 34 -17.58 -16.53 -5.83
C GLY A 34 -16.69 -17.19 -4.78
N ARG A 35 -17.27 -17.92 -3.84
CA ARG A 35 -16.53 -18.61 -2.79
C ARG A 35 -15.67 -19.78 -3.31
N LEU A 36 -16.06 -20.45 -4.40
CA LEU A 36 -15.27 -21.48 -5.05
C LEU A 36 -14.08 -20.89 -5.84
N TYR A 37 -14.24 -19.67 -6.38
CA TYR A 37 -13.17 -18.95 -7.10
C TYR A 37 -12.31 -18.09 -6.18
N THR A 38 -12.75 -17.78 -4.97
CA THR A 38 -11.94 -17.12 -3.92
C THR A 38 -11.34 -18.14 -2.94
N SER A 39 -11.28 -19.42 -3.29
CA SER A 39 -10.46 -20.38 -2.56
C SER A 39 -9.00 -19.98 -2.76
N ASP A 40 -8.47 -19.29 -1.74
CA ASP A 40 -7.04 -19.24 -1.38
C ASP A 40 -6.01 -19.23 -2.54
N GLU A 41 -6.17 -18.36 -3.54
CA GLU A 41 -5.03 -17.61 -3.96
C GLU A 41 -4.82 -16.55 -2.85
N GLU A 42 -4.12 -16.93 -1.75
CA GLU A 42 -3.20 -16.00 -1.13
C GLU A 42 -2.50 -15.37 -2.33
N ALA A 43 -2.81 -14.11 -2.63
CA ALA A 43 -2.08 -13.38 -3.64
C ALA A 43 -0.63 -13.45 -3.19
N GLN A 44 0.12 -14.41 -3.74
CA GLN A 44 1.55 -14.53 -3.49
C GLN A 44 2.11 -13.23 -3.99
N VAL A 45 2.29 -12.30 -3.05
CA VAL A 45 2.91 -11.02 -3.36
C VAL A 45 4.29 -11.39 -3.86
N GLU A 46 4.47 -11.26 -5.18
CA GLU A 46 5.70 -11.65 -5.87
C GLU A 46 6.88 -10.94 -5.21
N THR A 47 7.84 -11.74 -4.74
CA THR A 47 9.05 -11.20 -4.13
C THR A 47 9.96 -10.66 -5.22
N ILE A 48 10.32 -9.39 -5.12
CA ILE A 48 11.17 -8.68 -6.09
C ILE A 48 12.62 -8.72 -5.60
N ASP A 49 13.55 -9.02 -6.49
CA ASP A 49 14.98 -8.82 -6.26
C ASP A 49 15.34 -7.32 -6.34
N TYR A 50 15.12 -6.61 -5.24
CA TYR A 50 15.40 -5.17 -5.15
C TYR A 50 16.89 -4.87 -5.23
N VAL A 51 17.77 -5.80 -4.86
CA VAL A 51 19.23 -5.60 -4.89
C VAL A 51 19.67 -5.40 -6.35
N SER A 52 19.22 -6.28 -7.24
CA SER A 52 19.47 -6.12 -8.68
C SER A 52 18.90 -4.82 -9.24
N VAL A 53 17.74 -4.37 -8.75
CA VAL A 53 17.16 -3.08 -9.18
C VAL A 53 18.03 -1.91 -8.70
N VAL A 54 18.52 -1.93 -7.46
CA VAL A 54 19.44 -0.91 -6.93
C VAL A 54 20.74 -0.86 -7.73
N GLU A 55 21.35 -2.01 -8.02
CA GLU A 55 22.59 -2.09 -8.80
C GLU A 55 22.40 -1.53 -10.22
N GLN A 56 21.31 -1.83 -10.87
CA GLN A 56 20.99 -1.31 -12.21
C GLN A 56 20.68 0.19 -12.21
N ALA A 57 20.12 0.71 -11.11
CA ALA A 57 19.76 2.12 -10.98
C ALA A 57 20.97 3.01 -10.65
N ARG A 58 21.99 2.51 -9.96
CA ARG A 58 23.17 3.28 -9.53
C ARG A 58 23.81 4.14 -10.62
N PRO A 59 24.09 3.62 -11.84
CA PRO A 59 24.74 4.43 -12.88
C PRO A 59 23.92 5.62 -13.35
N ALA A 60 22.60 5.55 -13.20
CA ALA A 60 21.64 6.58 -13.63
C ALA A 60 21.20 7.50 -12.46
N ALA A 61 21.53 7.14 -11.23
CA ALA A 61 21.13 7.90 -10.05
C ALA A 61 21.94 9.20 -9.92
N THR A 62 21.24 10.31 -9.66
CA THR A 62 21.83 11.63 -9.37
C THR A 62 21.87 11.93 -7.88
N PHE A 63 21.54 10.95 -7.05
CA PHE A 63 21.54 11.00 -5.59
C PHE A 63 21.87 9.60 -5.03
N PRO A 64 22.39 9.50 -3.80
CA PRO A 64 22.67 8.20 -3.18
C PRO A 64 21.36 7.45 -2.94
N LEU A 65 21.25 6.24 -3.51
CA LEU A 65 20.12 5.34 -3.30
C LEU A 65 20.26 4.67 -1.93
N GLU A 66 19.25 4.82 -1.09
CA GLU A 66 19.19 4.14 0.19
C GLU A 66 18.40 2.84 0.09
N ALA A 67 18.97 1.75 0.53
CA ALA A 67 18.33 0.46 0.65
C ALA A 67 19.00 -0.36 1.76
N PRO A 68 18.32 -1.31 2.40
CA PRO A 68 18.98 -2.26 3.27
C PRO A 68 19.89 -3.17 2.43
N ALA A 69 21.06 -3.54 2.98
CA ALA A 69 21.93 -4.51 2.32
C ALA A 69 21.27 -5.89 2.22
N GLU A 70 20.49 -6.25 3.24
CA GLU A 70 19.70 -7.48 3.32
C GLU A 70 18.44 -7.21 4.13
N LEU A 71 17.34 -7.84 3.75
CA LEU A 71 16.09 -7.78 4.52
C LEU A 71 16.13 -8.76 5.69
N PRO A 72 15.49 -8.44 6.83
CA PRO A 72 15.33 -9.38 7.93
C PRO A 72 14.68 -10.70 7.47
N PRO A 73 14.93 -11.82 8.16
CA PRO A 73 14.28 -13.09 7.86
C PRO A 73 12.76 -12.97 7.83
N GLY A 74 12.11 -13.55 6.83
CA GLY A 74 10.66 -13.49 6.63
C GLY A 74 10.16 -12.24 5.91
N TRP A 75 10.97 -11.18 5.81
CA TRP A 75 10.60 -9.98 5.06
C TRP A 75 10.79 -10.21 3.56
N ARG A 76 9.98 -9.52 2.77
CA ARG A 76 10.04 -9.61 1.30
C ARG A 76 9.81 -8.26 0.64
N ALA A 77 10.63 -7.94 -0.36
CA ALA A 77 10.40 -6.77 -1.20
C ALA A 77 9.25 -7.06 -2.17
N THR A 78 8.30 -6.14 -2.25
CA THR A 78 7.09 -6.24 -3.07
C THR A 78 7.06 -5.24 -4.20
N SER A 79 7.86 -4.19 -4.10
CA SER A 79 8.02 -3.20 -5.15
C SER A 79 9.38 -2.50 -5.03
N ALA A 80 10.05 -2.31 -6.17
CA ALA A 80 11.28 -1.54 -6.29
C ALA A 80 11.22 -0.76 -7.60
N ARG A 81 11.32 0.58 -7.55
CA ARG A 81 11.21 1.44 -8.73
C ARG A 81 12.13 2.63 -8.65
N PHE A 82 12.98 2.76 -9.64
CA PHE A 82 13.83 3.92 -9.84
C PHE A 82 13.28 4.81 -10.97
N GLN A 83 13.27 6.11 -10.73
CA GLN A 83 12.95 7.14 -11.70
C GLN A 83 13.99 8.28 -11.59
N ALA A 84 14.13 9.12 -12.62
CA ALA A 84 15.12 10.20 -12.62
C ALA A 84 15.04 11.15 -11.41
N ASN A 85 13.87 11.32 -10.81
CA ASN A 85 13.61 12.20 -9.68
C ASN A 85 13.22 11.48 -8.38
N GLY A 86 13.33 10.15 -8.33
CA GLY A 86 12.94 9.41 -7.13
C GLY A 86 13.27 7.92 -7.15
N TRP A 87 13.29 7.37 -5.94
CA TRP A 87 13.44 5.96 -5.65
C TRP A 87 12.32 5.48 -4.73
N HIS A 88 11.79 4.32 -4.99
CA HIS A 88 10.78 3.67 -4.17
C HIS A 88 11.15 2.22 -3.90
N LEU A 89 11.07 1.81 -2.64
CA LEU A 89 11.17 0.43 -2.20
C LEU A 89 10.04 0.12 -1.21
N GLY A 90 9.18 -0.83 -1.55
CA GLY A 90 8.14 -1.34 -0.69
C GLY A 90 8.47 -2.75 -0.23
N VAL A 91 8.38 -3.00 1.07
CA VAL A 91 8.60 -4.31 1.67
C VAL A 91 7.42 -4.69 2.57
N LEU A 92 7.21 -5.99 2.74
CA LEU A 92 6.34 -6.57 3.76
C LEU A 92 7.20 -7.26 4.81
N THR A 93 6.83 -7.09 6.08
CA THR A 93 7.41 -7.82 7.19
C THR A 93 6.94 -9.27 7.22
N ASP A 94 7.45 -10.07 8.14
CA ASP A 94 6.96 -11.42 8.43
C ASP A 94 5.53 -11.44 9.00
N ASP A 95 5.08 -10.34 9.61
CA ASP A 95 3.70 -10.12 10.07
C ASP A 95 2.79 -9.48 9.00
N ASP A 96 3.23 -9.41 7.73
CA ASP A 96 2.54 -8.76 6.60
C ASP A 96 2.31 -7.24 6.76
N ASP A 97 3.02 -6.60 7.66
CA ASP A 97 3.01 -5.15 7.76
C ASP A 97 3.82 -4.51 6.62
N TYR A 98 3.30 -3.43 6.07
CA TYR A 98 3.96 -2.70 5.00
C TYR A 98 4.97 -1.68 5.53
N VAL A 99 6.15 -1.65 4.92
CA VAL A 99 7.15 -0.59 5.07
C VAL A 99 7.50 -0.04 3.69
N GLY A 100 7.28 1.27 3.49
CA GLY A 100 7.63 1.97 2.27
C GLY A 100 8.79 2.94 2.49
N LEU A 101 9.78 2.92 1.60
CA LEU A 101 10.86 3.89 1.49
C LEU A 101 10.68 4.71 0.22
N GLU A 102 10.67 6.02 0.35
CA GLU A 102 10.60 6.98 -0.74
C GLU A 102 11.76 7.96 -0.65
N GLN A 103 12.54 8.12 -1.71
CA GLN A 103 13.50 9.20 -1.87
C GLN A 103 13.09 10.07 -3.06
N LEU A 104 12.94 11.38 -2.87
CA LEU A 104 12.36 12.27 -3.86
C LEU A 104 13.05 13.63 -3.86
N ARG A 105 13.31 14.18 -5.04
CA ARG A 105 13.69 15.59 -5.20
C ARG A 105 12.44 16.49 -5.34
N SER A 106 11.60 16.51 -4.30
CA SER A 106 10.31 17.22 -4.35
C SER A 106 9.99 18.13 -3.16
N GLY A 107 10.85 18.17 -2.16
CA GLY A 107 10.60 18.85 -0.89
C GLY A 107 9.64 18.10 0.04
N VAL A 108 9.80 18.34 1.34
CA VAL A 108 9.11 17.61 2.43
C VAL A 108 7.60 17.70 2.31
N ASP A 109 7.04 18.89 2.11
CA ASP A 109 5.58 19.08 2.09
C ASP A 109 4.93 18.22 1.01
N ARG A 110 5.48 18.23 -0.20
CA ARG A 110 4.95 17.44 -1.32
C ARG A 110 5.09 15.93 -1.08
N ALA A 111 6.19 15.50 -0.46
CA ALA A 111 6.38 14.11 -0.09
C ALA A 111 5.37 13.65 0.96
N VAL A 112 5.13 14.49 1.99
CA VAL A 112 4.13 14.24 3.03
C VAL A 112 2.71 14.18 2.45
N ASP A 113 2.33 15.16 1.62
CA ASP A 113 1.01 15.18 0.98
C ASP A 113 0.75 13.92 0.13
N ARG A 114 1.79 13.42 -0.51
CA ARG A 114 1.66 12.25 -1.40
C ARG A 114 1.66 10.92 -0.66
N PHE A 115 2.52 10.74 0.36
CA PHE A 115 2.79 9.43 0.98
C PHE A 115 2.35 9.33 2.44
N ALA A 116 2.03 10.45 3.08
CA ALA A 116 1.64 10.54 4.48
C ALA A 116 0.47 11.50 4.70
N ASP A 117 -0.43 11.60 3.72
CA ASP A 117 -1.59 12.49 3.80
C ASP A 117 -2.42 12.25 5.07
N GLY A 118 -2.92 13.33 5.64
CA GLY A 118 -3.66 13.32 6.90
C GLY A 118 -2.79 13.04 8.14
N SER A 119 -1.46 12.88 8.01
CA SER A 119 -0.57 12.70 9.15
C SER A 119 -0.33 14.00 9.90
N LYS A 120 -0.06 13.87 11.21
CA LYS A 120 0.24 14.99 12.12
C LYS A 120 1.65 14.85 12.67
N SER A 121 2.32 15.98 12.94
CA SER A 121 3.62 15.98 13.60
C SER A 121 3.54 15.30 14.96
N ALA A 122 4.53 14.44 15.24
CA ALA A 122 4.70 13.72 16.50
C ALA A 122 6.09 13.95 17.12
N GLY A 123 6.77 15.02 16.70
CA GLY A 123 8.09 15.42 17.20
C GLY A 123 9.23 14.97 16.28
N THR A 124 10.38 14.70 16.88
CA THR A 124 11.59 14.26 16.20
C THR A 124 12.15 12.99 16.84
N ALA A 125 12.98 12.26 16.11
CA ALA A 125 13.73 11.11 16.62
C ALA A 125 15.13 11.07 16.00
N GLU A 126 16.10 10.60 16.78
CA GLU A 126 17.45 10.27 16.30
C GLU A 126 17.50 8.77 15.99
N VAL A 127 17.74 8.40 14.72
CA VAL A 127 17.89 7.02 14.30
C VAL A 127 19.12 6.91 13.41
N ALA A 128 20.02 5.99 13.74
CA ALA A 128 21.29 5.77 13.03
C ALA A 128 22.13 7.06 12.85
N GLY A 129 22.14 7.94 13.88
CA GLY A 129 22.92 9.20 13.87
C GLY A 129 22.33 10.29 12.96
N ARG A 130 21.07 10.15 12.54
CA ARG A 130 20.34 11.10 11.70
C ARG A 130 19.08 11.57 12.39
N THR A 131 18.76 12.87 12.30
CA THR A 131 17.54 13.45 12.84
C THR A 131 16.39 13.30 11.86
N TRP A 132 15.28 12.75 12.34
CA TRP A 132 14.06 12.55 11.58
C TRP A 132 12.90 13.33 12.17
N SER A 133 12.11 13.98 11.32
CA SER A 133 10.78 14.46 11.69
C SER A 133 9.83 13.27 11.73
N VAL A 134 9.17 13.08 12.87
CA VAL A 134 8.23 11.96 13.09
C VAL A 134 6.80 12.45 12.93
N ARG A 135 5.99 11.66 12.28
CA ARG A 135 4.56 11.92 12.05
C ARG A 135 3.73 10.69 12.34
N THR A 136 2.49 10.89 12.78
CA THR A 136 1.49 9.82 12.94
C THR A 136 0.33 10.07 12.02
N GLY A 137 -0.05 9.05 11.28
CA GLY A 137 -1.14 9.10 10.32
C GLY A 137 -2.38 8.32 10.78
N PRO A 138 -3.43 8.30 9.96
CA PRO A 138 -4.62 7.50 10.21
C PRO A 138 -4.26 6.02 10.43
N LYS A 139 -5.06 5.34 11.27
CA LYS A 139 -4.87 3.92 11.63
C LYS A 139 -3.53 3.61 12.33
N GLY A 140 -2.92 4.61 13.00
CA GLY A 140 -1.69 4.41 13.76
C GLY A 140 -0.42 4.28 12.90
N ARG A 141 -0.47 4.63 11.63
CA ARG A 141 0.73 4.61 10.76
C ARG A 141 1.79 5.59 11.25
N TRP A 142 3.03 5.16 11.20
CA TRP A 142 4.21 5.99 11.48
C TRP A 142 4.86 6.44 10.17
N THR A 143 5.33 7.68 10.16
CA THR A 143 6.09 8.24 9.04
C THR A 143 7.30 8.99 9.60
N TYR A 144 8.46 8.72 9.02
CA TYR A 144 9.72 9.39 9.30
C TYR A 144 10.15 10.13 8.04
N VAL A 145 10.49 11.40 8.19
CA VAL A 145 10.86 12.26 7.06
C VAL A 145 12.12 13.03 7.41
N ARG A 146 13.05 13.11 6.48
CA ARG A 146 14.21 14.01 6.52
C ARG A 146 14.44 14.60 5.14
N ASP A 147 15.10 15.75 5.10
CA ASP A 147 15.60 16.37 3.88
C ASP A 147 17.09 16.62 4.02
N GLU A 148 17.85 16.22 3.02
CA GLU A 148 19.29 16.47 2.93
C GLU A 148 19.59 16.97 1.50
N ASP A 149 20.07 18.20 1.39
CA ASP A 149 20.44 18.82 0.11
C ASP A 149 19.32 18.77 -0.96
N GLY A 150 18.06 18.92 -0.54
CA GLY A 150 16.90 18.90 -1.41
C GLY A 150 16.48 17.49 -1.87
N LEU A 151 17.05 16.44 -1.24
CA LEU A 151 16.57 15.07 -1.33
C LEU A 151 15.75 14.75 -0.09
N THR A 152 14.45 14.61 -0.26
CA THR A 152 13.56 14.17 0.81
C THR A 152 13.52 12.65 0.87
N THR A 153 13.91 12.08 2.00
CA THR A 153 13.73 10.67 2.31
C THR A 153 12.55 10.52 3.27
N LEU A 154 11.56 9.71 2.89
CA LEU A 154 10.37 9.43 3.67
C LEU A 154 10.19 7.93 3.82
N LEU A 155 9.97 7.47 5.05
CA LEU A 155 9.57 6.10 5.31
C LEU A 155 8.22 6.10 6.00
N ASN A 156 7.36 5.18 5.59
CA ASN A 156 6.06 4.98 6.22
C ASN A 156 5.80 3.51 6.51
N THR A 157 5.01 3.22 7.54
CA THR A 157 4.71 1.84 7.92
C THR A 157 3.37 1.69 8.61
N SER A 158 2.78 0.50 8.49
CA SER A 158 1.70 0.00 9.36
C SER A 158 2.23 -0.75 10.58
N ALA A 159 3.49 -1.18 10.55
CA ALA A 159 4.15 -1.88 11.64
C ALA A 159 4.37 -0.99 12.88
N PRO A 160 4.67 -1.58 14.04
CA PRO A 160 5.08 -0.85 15.22
C PRO A 160 6.27 0.09 14.96
N ARG A 161 6.28 1.23 15.63
CA ARG A 161 7.31 2.27 15.48
C ARG A 161 8.74 1.72 15.52
N ARG A 162 9.03 0.80 16.44
CA ARG A 162 10.36 0.20 16.60
C ARG A 162 10.79 -0.56 15.35
N VAL A 163 9.90 -1.26 14.70
CA VAL A 163 10.19 -2.00 13.45
C VAL A 163 10.67 -1.04 12.35
N LEU A 164 10.04 0.14 12.24
CA LEU A 164 10.48 1.17 11.30
C LEU A 164 11.84 1.75 11.69
N GLU A 165 12.11 1.99 12.96
CA GLU A 165 13.41 2.49 13.44
C GLU A 165 14.53 1.48 13.18
N ASP A 166 14.30 0.19 13.41
CA ASP A 166 15.24 -0.89 13.10
C ASP A 166 15.49 -0.97 11.58
N TYR A 167 14.45 -0.82 10.74
CA TYR A 167 14.60 -0.76 9.29
C TYR A 167 15.38 0.47 8.83
N ILE A 168 15.12 1.66 9.39
CA ILE A 168 15.90 2.87 9.11
C ILE A 168 17.38 2.66 9.45
N ALA A 169 17.67 1.97 10.56
CA ALA A 169 19.05 1.69 10.98
C ALA A 169 19.78 0.72 10.03
N SER A 170 19.05 -0.10 9.28
CA SER A 170 19.62 -1.03 8.29
C SER A 170 19.92 -0.37 6.93
N LEU A 171 19.44 0.86 6.69
CA LEU A 171 19.66 1.55 5.42
C LEU A 171 21.11 1.97 5.25
N SER A 172 21.68 1.64 4.12
CA SER A 172 22.98 2.12 3.65
C SER A 172 22.81 2.92 2.37
N ALA A 173 23.56 4.01 2.24
CA ALA A 173 23.68 4.73 0.98
C ALA A 173 24.62 3.96 0.04
N SER A 174 24.17 3.76 -1.18
CA SER A 174 24.92 3.06 -2.23
C SER A 174 25.27 4.01 -3.36
#